data_e4b936adea4a20233e59ae16c51e9096
#
_entry.id   e4b936adea4a20233e59ae16c51e9096
#
_cell.length_a   1.000
_cell.length_b   1.000
_cell.length_c   1.000
_cell.angle_alpha   90.00
_cell.angle_beta   90.00
_cell.angle_gamma   90.00
#
_symmetry.space_group_name_H-M   'P 1'
#
loop_
_entity.id
_entity.type
_entity.pdbx_description
1 polymer ?
#
loop_
_entity_poly.entity_id
_entity_poly.type
_entity_poly.pdbx_seq_one_letter_code
_entity_poly.pdbx_strand_id
1 'polypeptide(L)'
;MAPSQAPAVVNGQDRTINNASSEKFAPSVWGDFFVTYVPPVSQRSVEWMRERAEQLKGRVRQAFEARKDAMTVADALVYVDTLEHLGLDNHFREEIGAVLSRVQSEHMECEGLNDLYVAALRFRLLRQHGLWVPTDVFEKFRDDKGCFSESLSNDPKGVLSLYNAAHMAIPGEVVLDDAITFARGHLEANKGKVRSPLKEQISRALDIALPRFTRRLETMHYIAEYDQEETYDHMLLELARLNFNLVRILHLKELKALSLWWRDLYKTVKLPYARDRMVEIYFWTCGMLHEEEYSDARMLFAKTFGMVSLLDDTFDVHATLEECHKLTEAMQRYASIVSIYKIITRYIL
;
A
#
# COMPACT_ATOMS: atom_id res chain seq x y z
N MET A 1 28.22 0.78 49.21
CA MET A 1 27.54 1.94 48.58
C MET A 1 28.58 2.87 48.01
N ALA A 2 28.76 2.88 46.73
CA ALA A 2 29.61 3.80 46.00
C ALA A 2 28.72 4.57 45.02
N PRO A 3 28.90 5.90 44.81
CA PRO A 3 28.01 6.69 43.98
C PRO A 3 28.27 6.51 42.50
N SER A 4 27.19 6.40 41.73
CA SER A 4 27.12 6.36 40.28
C SER A 4 27.76 7.64 39.69
N GLN A 5 28.74 7.46 38.81
CA GLN A 5 29.29 8.51 37.96
C GLN A 5 28.39 8.78 36.79
N ALA A 6 27.98 10.04 36.60
CA ALA A 6 27.32 10.52 35.41
C ALA A 6 28.24 10.49 34.17
N PRO A 7 27.72 10.25 32.96
CA PRO A 7 28.57 10.27 31.79
C PRO A 7 29.04 11.70 31.45
N ALA A 8 30.33 11.79 31.09
CA ALA A 8 31.01 13.03 30.73
C ALA A 8 30.38 13.67 29.48
N VAL A 9 30.15 14.97 29.58
CA VAL A 9 29.81 15.86 28.47
C VAL A 9 30.99 15.86 27.50
N VAL A 10 30.78 15.35 26.31
CA VAL A 10 31.74 15.44 25.22
C VAL A 10 31.73 16.88 24.71
N ASN A 11 32.82 17.62 24.96
CA ASN A 11 33.08 18.95 24.43
C ASN A 11 32.93 18.92 22.89
N GLY A 12 32.05 19.82 22.40
CA GLY A 12 31.92 20.09 20.98
C GLY A 12 33.24 20.62 20.41
N GLN A 13 33.92 19.80 19.65
CA GLN A 13 34.93 20.29 18.74
C GLN A 13 34.24 21.09 17.63
N ASP A 14 34.60 22.38 17.53
CA ASP A 14 34.34 23.21 16.36
C ASP A 14 34.73 22.40 15.09
N ARG A 15 33.73 21.86 14.42
CA ARG A 15 33.91 21.43 13.04
C ARG A 15 34.06 22.69 12.22
N THR A 16 35.27 23.11 11.98
CA THR A 16 35.61 23.96 10.85
C THR A 16 35.01 23.31 9.63
N ILE A 17 33.92 23.92 9.13
CA ILE A 17 33.28 23.54 7.88
C ILE A 17 34.32 23.81 6.80
N ASN A 18 35.11 22.78 6.47
CA ASN A 18 35.84 22.78 5.22
C ASN A 18 34.76 23.04 4.13
N ASN A 19 35.08 23.94 3.21
CA ASN A 19 34.38 24.12 1.94
C ASN A 19 34.34 22.76 1.21
N ALA A 20 33.46 21.89 1.67
CA ALA A 20 33.08 20.69 0.94
C ALA A 20 32.44 21.22 -0.34
N SER A 21 33.10 20.99 -1.47
CA SER A 21 32.53 21.10 -2.78
C SER A 21 31.06 20.71 -2.70
N SER A 22 30.15 21.63 -3.05
CA SER A 22 28.72 21.36 -3.10
C SER A 22 28.53 20.15 -4.02
N GLU A 23 28.48 18.94 -3.44
CA GLU A 23 28.07 17.77 -4.18
C GLU A 23 26.66 18.03 -4.64
N LYS A 24 26.53 18.40 -5.88
CA LYS A 24 25.22 18.57 -6.49
C LYS A 24 24.57 17.21 -6.50
N PHE A 25 23.39 17.10 -5.92
CA PHE A 25 22.59 15.90 -6.04
C PHE A 25 22.42 15.52 -7.52
N ALA A 26 22.37 14.22 -7.78
CA ALA A 26 22.10 13.73 -9.11
C ALA A 26 20.75 14.28 -9.61
N PRO A 27 20.67 14.72 -10.87
CA PRO A 27 19.39 15.14 -11.45
C PRO A 27 18.32 14.05 -11.32
N SER A 28 17.06 14.45 -11.34
CA SER A 28 15.96 13.49 -11.39
C SER A 28 16.12 12.57 -12.60
N VAL A 29 16.01 11.26 -12.37
CA VAL A 29 16.06 10.25 -13.47
C VAL A 29 14.89 10.39 -14.44
N TRP A 30 13.83 11.10 -14.04
CA TRP A 30 12.63 11.32 -14.83
C TRP A 30 12.75 12.53 -15.78
N GLY A 31 13.64 13.49 -15.48
CA GLY A 31 13.77 14.72 -16.24
C GLY A 31 12.42 15.38 -16.51
N ASP A 32 12.17 15.75 -17.76
CA ASP A 32 10.92 16.38 -18.20
C ASP A 32 9.84 15.37 -18.66
N PHE A 33 10.03 14.09 -18.42
CA PHE A 33 9.12 13.03 -18.94
C PHE A 33 7.66 13.33 -18.62
N PHE A 34 7.32 13.58 -17.35
CA PHE A 34 5.92 13.82 -16.94
C PHE A 34 5.44 15.23 -17.30
N VAL A 35 6.32 16.20 -17.43
CA VAL A 35 5.99 17.56 -17.90
C VAL A 35 5.52 17.53 -19.35
N THR A 36 6.22 16.78 -20.19
CA THR A 36 5.94 16.66 -21.64
C THR A 36 4.97 15.52 -21.97
N TYR A 37 4.59 14.71 -20.97
CA TYR A 37 3.75 13.54 -21.18
C TYR A 37 2.44 13.89 -21.89
N VAL A 38 2.18 13.17 -22.96
CA VAL A 38 0.91 13.20 -23.69
C VAL A 38 0.28 11.82 -23.57
N PRO A 39 -0.94 11.71 -23.03
CA PRO A 39 -1.62 10.42 -22.96
C PRO A 39 -1.74 9.78 -24.34
N PRO A 40 -1.50 8.48 -24.49
CA PRO A 40 -1.78 7.80 -25.75
C PRO A 40 -3.27 7.91 -26.08
N VAL A 41 -3.58 8.02 -27.38
CA VAL A 41 -4.98 8.06 -27.84
C VAL A 41 -5.62 6.73 -27.46
N SER A 42 -6.58 6.78 -26.55
CA SER A 42 -7.38 5.61 -26.16
C SER A 42 -8.43 5.33 -27.24
N GLN A 43 -8.67 4.05 -27.55
CA GLN A 43 -9.77 3.66 -28.44
C GLN A 43 -11.15 3.97 -27.86
N ARG A 44 -11.24 4.16 -26.53
CA ARG A 44 -12.49 4.43 -25.81
C ARG A 44 -12.30 5.67 -24.94
N SER A 45 -13.33 6.54 -24.89
CA SER A 45 -13.29 7.73 -24.08
C SER A 45 -13.37 7.40 -22.58
N VAL A 46 -12.93 8.33 -21.74
CA VAL A 46 -13.02 8.22 -20.28
C VAL A 46 -14.48 8.09 -19.84
N GLU A 47 -15.37 8.84 -20.49
CA GLU A 47 -16.83 8.82 -20.24
C GLU A 47 -17.40 7.43 -20.50
N TRP A 48 -17.08 6.84 -21.66
CA TRP A 48 -17.50 5.48 -21.99
C TRP A 48 -17.00 4.46 -20.94
N MET A 49 -15.73 4.59 -20.51
CA MET A 49 -15.17 3.69 -19.50
C MET A 49 -15.90 3.83 -18.16
N ARG A 50 -16.27 5.04 -17.76
CA ARG A 50 -17.03 5.30 -16.52
C ARG A 50 -18.44 4.70 -16.59
N GLU A 51 -19.18 4.99 -17.66
CA GLU A 51 -20.52 4.44 -17.86
C GLU A 51 -20.52 2.90 -17.85
N ARG A 52 -19.54 2.31 -18.53
CA ARG A 52 -19.41 0.85 -18.58
C ARG A 52 -19.04 0.27 -17.21
N ALA A 53 -18.16 0.91 -16.46
CA ALA A 53 -17.80 0.48 -15.10
C ALA A 53 -19.02 0.55 -14.16
N GLU A 54 -19.85 1.61 -14.21
CA GLU A 54 -21.07 1.70 -13.42
C GLU A 54 -22.09 0.60 -13.75
N GLN A 55 -22.29 0.29 -15.03
CA GLN A 55 -23.14 -0.82 -15.47
C GLN A 55 -22.64 -2.16 -14.90
N LEU A 56 -21.33 -2.40 -14.95
CA LEU A 56 -20.72 -3.63 -14.44
C LEU A 56 -20.83 -3.73 -12.93
N LYS A 57 -20.60 -2.63 -12.18
CA LYS A 57 -20.80 -2.60 -10.72
C LYS A 57 -22.21 -3.02 -10.33
N GLY A 58 -23.24 -2.48 -11.01
CA GLY A 58 -24.62 -2.86 -10.78
C GLY A 58 -24.87 -4.35 -11.03
N ARG A 59 -24.33 -4.90 -12.12
CA ARG A 59 -24.46 -6.34 -12.45
C ARG A 59 -23.72 -7.24 -11.46
N VAL A 60 -22.52 -6.85 -11.01
CA VAL A 60 -21.77 -7.59 -10.00
C VAL A 60 -22.53 -7.63 -8.67
N ARG A 61 -23.09 -6.49 -8.23
CA ARG A 61 -23.95 -6.45 -7.03
C ARG A 61 -25.15 -7.38 -7.15
N GLN A 62 -25.86 -7.31 -8.28
CA GLN A 62 -27.01 -8.16 -8.53
C GLN A 62 -26.62 -9.65 -8.51
N ALA A 63 -25.49 -10.02 -9.14
CA ALA A 63 -25.00 -11.39 -9.13
C ALA A 63 -24.55 -11.86 -7.75
N PHE A 64 -23.98 -10.97 -6.92
CA PHE A 64 -23.62 -11.24 -5.54
C PHE A 64 -24.88 -11.49 -4.69
N GLU A 65 -25.87 -10.58 -4.74
CA GLU A 65 -27.12 -10.72 -4.00
C GLU A 65 -27.86 -12.02 -4.31
N ALA A 66 -27.84 -12.45 -5.59
CA ALA A 66 -28.49 -13.68 -5.98
C ALA A 66 -27.81 -14.95 -5.46
N ARG A 67 -26.53 -14.88 -5.07
CA ARG A 67 -25.72 -16.05 -4.65
C ARG A 67 -25.32 -16.04 -3.18
N LYS A 68 -25.38 -14.90 -2.49
CA LYS A 68 -24.80 -14.72 -1.15
C LYS A 68 -25.23 -15.75 -0.11
N ASP A 69 -26.51 -16.18 -0.15
CA ASP A 69 -27.08 -17.13 0.82
C ASP A 69 -26.71 -18.58 0.50
N ALA A 70 -26.31 -18.87 -0.73
CA ALA A 70 -25.88 -20.19 -1.19
C ALA A 70 -24.34 -20.37 -1.14
N MET A 71 -23.58 -19.29 -0.95
CA MET A 71 -22.12 -19.35 -0.89
C MET A 71 -21.65 -19.99 0.42
N THR A 72 -20.73 -20.96 0.28
CA THR A 72 -19.99 -21.49 1.45
C THR A 72 -19.09 -20.40 2.04
N VAL A 73 -18.60 -20.58 3.26
CA VAL A 73 -17.60 -19.67 3.87
C VAL A 73 -16.37 -19.54 3.00
N ALA A 74 -15.88 -20.67 2.47
CA ALA A 74 -14.71 -20.68 1.59
C ALA A 74 -14.95 -19.87 0.31
N ASP A 75 -16.07 -20.06 -0.38
CA ASP A 75 -16.41 -19.30 -1.59
C ASP A 75 -16.54 -17.81 -1.32
N ALA A 76 -17.15 -17.45 -0.19
CA ALA A 76 -17.33 -16.06 0.22
C ALA A 76 -15.98 -15.37 0.51
N LEU A 77 -15.06 -16.06 1.18
CA LEU A 77 -13.70 -15.56 1.44
C LEU A 77 -12.89 -15.40 0.15
N VAL A 78 -12.96 -16.41 -0.75
CA VAL A 78 -12.29 -16.34 -2.06
C VAL A 78 -12.85 -15.18 -2.89
N TYR A 79 -14.16 -14.95 -2.83
CA TYR A 79 -14.79 -13.83 -3.55
C TYR A 79 -14.29 -12.47 -3.02
N VAL A 80 -14.24 -12.29 -1.71
CA VAL A 80 -13.69 -11.05 -1.08
C VAL A 80 -12.23 -10.87 -1.48
N ASP A 81 -11.41 -11.92 -1.37
CA ASP A 81 -10.00 -11.90 -1.76
C ASP A 81 -9.80 -11.49 -3.23
N THR A 82 -10.61 -12.05 -4.11
CA THR A 82 -10.60 -11.72 -5.54
C THR A 82 -10.93 -10.24 -5.78
N LEU A 83 -11.95 -9.70 -5.10
CA LEU A 83 -12.30 -8.28 -5.20
C LEU A 83 -11.14 -7.37 -4.75
N GLU A 84 -10.48 -7.74 -3.66
CA GLU A 84 -9.34 -6.98 -3.12
C GLU A 84 -8.13 -7.02 -4.07
N HIS A 85 -7.75 -8.20 -4.55
CA HIS A 85 -6.65 -8.35 -5.50
C HIS A 85 -6.90 -7.62 -6.81
N LEU A 86 -8.14 -7.62 -7.31
CA LEU A 86 -8.55 -6.87 -8.49
C LEU A 86 -8.68 -5.36 -8.25
N GLY A 87 -8.51 -4.87 -6.99
CA GLY A 87 -8.61 -3.47 -6.62
C GLY A 87 -10.02 -2.91 -6.78
N LEU A 88 -11.02 -3.74 -6.50
CA LEU A 88 -12.45 -3.42 -6.60
C LEU A 88 -13.11 -3.23 -5.22
N ASP A 89 -12.40 -3.51 -4.15
CA ASP A 89 -12.91 -3.53 -2.77
C ASP A 89 -13.56 -2.21 -2.34
N ASN A 90 -13.04 -1.07 -2.80
CA ASN A 90 -13.62 0.25 -2.51
C ASN A 90 -15.03 0.43 -3.10
N HIS A 91 -15.38 -0.30 -4.15
CA HIS A 91 -16.70 -0.26 -4.79
C HIS A 91 -17.72 -1.21 -4.15
N PHE A 92 -17.26 -2.17 -3.34
CA PHE A 92 -18.06 -3.25 -2.75
C PHE A 92 -17.87 -3.35 -1.23
N ARG A 93 -17.61 -2.23 -0.56
CA ARG A 93 -17.32 -2.16 0.89
C ARG A 93 -18.46 -2.73 1.75
N GLU A 94 -19.71 -2.47 1.37
CA GLU A 94 -20.88 -2.95 2.11
C GLU A 94 -21.03 -4.46 1.97
N GLU A 95 -20.87 -4.98 0.76
CA GLU A 95 -20.94 -6.41 0.45
C GLU A 95 -19.81 -7.17 1.16
N ILE A 96 -18.59 -6.65 1.10
CA ILE A 96 -17.42 -7.22 1.80
C ILE A 96 -17.65 -7.20 3.31
N GLY A 97 -18.11 -6.08 3.87
CA GLY A 97 -18.41 -5.96 5.30
C GLY A 97 -19.45 -6.96 5.77
N ALA A 98 -20.53 -7.18 5.00
CA ALA A 98 -21.55 -8.17 5.30
C ALA A 98 -21.01 -9.60 5.28
N VAL A 99 -20.17 -9.95 4.27
CA VAL A 99 -19.49 -11.24 4.19
C VAL A 99 -18.61 -11.48 5.40
N LEU A 100 -17.72 -10.54 5.72
CA LEU A 100 -16.75 -10.69 6.81
C LEU A 100 -17.44 -10.76 8.18
N SER A 101 -18.52 -10.01 8.38
CA SER A 101 -19.35 -10.10 9.60
C SER A 101 -19.99 -11.47 9.77
N ARG A 102 -20.52 -12.05 8.68
CA ARG A 102 -21.05 -13.40 8.66
C ARG A 102 -19.96 -14.42 8.99
N VAL A 103 -18.83 -14.35 8.29
CA VAL A 103 -17.69 -15.26 8.47
C VAL A 103 -17.10 -15.17 9.88
N GLN A 104 -17.13 -14.01 10.52
CA GLN A 104 -16.68 -13.83 11.91
C GLN A 104 -17.63 -14.53 12.91
N SER A 105 -18.95 -14.48 12.66
CA SER A 105 -19.96 -15.05 13.55
C SER A 105 -20.11 -16.57 13.38
N GLU A 106 -19.71 -17.14 12.25
CA GLU A 106 -19.76 -18.57 12.03
C GLU A 106 -18.67 -19.30 12.81
N HIS A 107 -19.08 -20.36 13.53
CA HIS A 107 -18.19 -21.14 14.40
C HIS A 107 -17.10 -21.87 13.59
N MET A 108 -15.94 -22.10 14.20
CA MET A 108 -14.76 -22.76 13.60
C MET A 108 -14.98 -24.23 13.16
N GLU A 109 -16.15 -24.80 13.42
CA GLU A 109 -16.51 -26.18 13.04
C GLU A 109 -17.14 -26.31 11.64
N CYS A 110 -17.28 -25.17 10.89
CA CYS A 110 -17.81 -25.22 9.53
C CYS A 110 -16.91 -26.01 8.58
N GLU A 111 -17.53 -26.80 7.70
CA GLU A 111 -16.85 -27.52 6.63
C GLU A 111 -15.98 -26.55 5.79
N GLY A 112 -14.71 -26.94 5.54
CA GLY A 112 -13.73 -26.14 4.79
C GLY A 112 -12.69 -25.42 5.64
N LEU A 113 -12.92 -25.13 6.94
CA LEU A 113 -11.90 -24.53 7.81
C LEU A 113 -10.78 -25.53 8.21
N ASN A 114 -10.92 -26.81 7.87
CA ASN A 114 -9.85 -27.79 8.00
C ASN A 114 -8.83 -27.71 6.88
N ASP A 115 -9.10 -26.94 5.83
CA ASP A 115 -8.20 -26.61 4.75
C ASP A 115 -7.29 -25.44 5.17
N LEU A 116 -5.96 -25.60 5.02
CA LEU A 116 -4.97 -24.59 5.38
C LEU A 116 -5.18 -23.29 4.60
N TYR A 117 -5.50 -23.41 3.31
CA TYR A 117 -5.73 -22.24 2.45
C TYR A 117 -6.86 -21.37 2.99
N VAL A 118 -8.02 -21.99 3.29
CA VAL A 118 -9.22 -21.29 3.78
C VAL A 118 -9.01 -20.72 5.17
N ALA A 119 -8.38 -21.49 6.09
CA ALA A 119 -8.10 -21.03 7.44
C ALA A 119 -7.17 -19.80 7.45
N ALA A 120 -6.11 -19.85 6.67
CA ALA A 120 -5.15 -18.76 6.54
C ALA A 120 -5.77 -17.54 5.83
N LEU A 121 -6.56 -17.76 4.79
CA LEU A 121 -7.29 -16.70 4.09
C LEU A 121 -8.27 -15.98 5.02
N ARG A 122 -9.07 -16.73 5.78
CA ARG A 122 -9.96 -16.19 6.81
C ARG A 122 -9.22 -15.33 7.83
N PHE A 123 -8.12 -15.86 8.37
CA PHE A 123 -7.30 -15.15 9.35
C PHE A 123 -6.79 -13.81 8.77
N ARG A 124 -6.24 -13.82 7.56
CA ARG A 124 -5.69 -12.64 6.91
C ARG A 124 -6.78 -11.60 6.66
N LEU A 125 -7.87 -11.97 6.00
CA LEU A 125 -8.95 -11.05 5.64
C LEU A 125 -9.59 -10.42 6.87
N LEU A 126 -9.90 -11.20 7.91
CA LEU A 126 -10.49 -10.66 9.13
C LEU A 126 -9.54 -9.66 9.81
N ARG A 127 -8.25 -10.01 9.99
CA ARG A 127 -7.28 -9.09 10.61
C ARG A 127 -7.04 -7.84 9.77
N GLN A 128 -6.99 -7.97 8.45
CA GLN A 128 -6.83 -6.85 7.53
C GLN A 128 -7.97 -5.84 7.62
N HIS A 129 -9.18 -6.31 7.92
CA HIS A 129 -10.36 -5.48 8.16
C HIS A 129 -10.58 -5.09 9.63
N GLY A 130 -9.58 -5.28 10.49
CA GLY A 130 -9.64 -4.89 11.90
C GLY A 130 -10.46 -5.83 12.78
N LEU A 131 -10.87 -6.98 12.26
CA LEU A 131 -11.60 -8.01 12.99
C LEU A 131 -10.61 -8.99 13.61
N TRP A 132 -10.55 -9.02 14.94
CA TRP A 132 -9.55 -9.83 15.64
C TRP A 132 -9.81 -11.33 15.51
N VAL A 133 -8.75 -12.08 15.18
CA VAL A 133 -8.70 -13.55 15.16
C VAL A 133 -7.45 -14.00 15.91
N PRO A 134 -7.58 -14.85 16.92
CA PRO A 134 -6.43 -15.41 17.65
C PRO A 134 -5.67 -16.43 16.81
N THR A 135 -4.42 -16.72 17.19
CA THR A 135 -3.52 -17.61 16.44
C THR A 135 -3.78 -19.09 16.64
N ASP A 136 -4.60 -19.46 17.62
CA ASP A 136 -5.02 -20.83 17.91
C ASP A 136 -5.71 -21.55 16.75
N VAL A 137 -6.25 -20.79 15.80
CA VAL A 137 -6.79 -21.31 14.54
C VAL A 137 -5.76 -22.16 13.75
N PHE A 138 -4.47 -21.96 14.00
CA PHE A 138 -3.39 -22.70 13.36
C PHE A 138 -2.90 -23.93 14.14
N GLU A 139 -3.33 -24.13 15.40
CA GLU A 139 -2.86 -25.25 16.22
C GLU A 139 -3.18 -26.62 15.60
N LYS A 140 -4.31 -26.76 14.93
CA LYS A 140 -4.71 -28.01 14.23
C LYS A 140 -3.81 -28.38 13.02
N PHE A 141 -2.98 -27.47 12.56
CA PHE A 141 -2.01 -27.70 11.48
C PHE A 141 -0.61 -27.99 12.02
N ARG A 142 -0.45 -28.07 13.34
CA ARG A 142 0.81 -28.40 14.02
C ARG A 142 0.83 -29.86 14.43
N ASP A 143 2.01 -30.43 14.51
CA ASP A 143 2.27 -31.76 15.00
C ASP A 143 2.39 -31.79 16.54
N ASP A 144 2.56 -32.99 17.12
CA ASP A 144 2.72 -33.17 18.57
C ASP A 144 3.97 -32.46 19.15
N LYS A 145 4.91 -32.05 18.30
CA LYS A 145 6.09 -31.29 18.70
C LYS A 145 5.88 -29.78 18.62
N GLY A 146 4.70 -29.35 18.20
CA GLY A 146 4.36 -27.96 18.02
C GLY A 146 4.94 -27.32 16.74
N CYS A 147 5.39 -28.11 15.77
CA CYS A 147 5.83 -27.64 14.46
C CYS A 147 4.69 -27.77 13.44
N PHE A 148 4.70 -26.93 12.40
CA PHE A 148 3.77 -27.13 11.27
C PHE A 148 4.04 -28.46 10.61
N SER A 149 2.97 -29.21 10.27
CA SER A 149 3.07 -30.55 9.69
C SER A 149 3.71 -30.51 8.31
N GLU A 150 4.72 -31.37 8.08
CA GLU A 150 5.36 -31.51 6.78
C GLU A 150 4.40 -31.89 5.64
N SER A 151 3.28 -32.56 5.96
CA SER A 151 2.26 -32.89 4.95
C SER A 151 1.65 -31.69 4.26
N LEU A 152 1.65 -30.51 4.91
CA LEU A 152 1.15 -29.23 4.34
C LEU A 152 1.99 -28.76 3.17
N SER A 153 3.25 -29.18 3.07
CA SER A 153 4.17 -28.82 1.96
C SER A 153 3.66 -29.27 0.58
N ASN A 154 2.72 -30.21 0.54
CA ASN A 154 2.12 -30.71 -0.69
C ASN A 154 1.04 -29.77 -1.27
N ASP A 155 0.64 -28.73 -0.49
CA ASP A 155 -0.29 -27.68 -0.92
C ASP A 155 0.40 -26.32 -1.02
N PRO A 156 1.07 -25.99 -2.14
CA PRO A 156 1.75 -24.71 -2.30
C PRO A 156 0.81 -23.49 -2.20
N LYS A 157 -0.48 -23.64 -2.55
CA LYS A 157 -1.48 -22.56 -2.44
C LYS A 157 -1.82 -22.28 -0.98
N GLY A 158 -2.03 -23.34 -0.19
CA GLY A 158 -2.27 -23.23 1.25
C GLY A 158 -1.05 -22.68 1.99
N VAL A 159 0.17 -23.12 1.63
CA VAL A 159 1.42 -22.62 2.21
C VAL A 159 1.63 -21.13 1.87
N LEU A 160 1.30 -20.68 0.66
CA LEU A 160 1.35 -19.27 0.28
C LEU A 160 0.32 -18.44 1.09
N SER A 161 -0.89 -18.97 1.25
CA SER A 161 -1.93 -18.33 2.07
C SER A 161 -1.48 -18.19 3.52
N LEU A 162 -0.88 -19.24 4.11
CA LEU A 162 -0.30 -19.22 5.45
C LEU A 162 0.83 -18.19 5.56
N TYR A 163 1.73 -18.13 4.60
CA TYR A 163 2.81 -17.14 4.57
C TYR A 163 2.27 -15.70 4.62
N ASN A 164 1.31 -15.39 3.78
CA ASN A 164 0.68 -14.08 3.75
C ASN A 164 -0.09 -13.77 5.03
N ALA A 165 -0.82 -14.74 5.59
CA ALA A 165 -1.53 -14.59 6.86
C ALA A 165 -0.58 -14.34 8.03
N ALA A 166 0.54 -15.05 8.09
CA ALA A 166 1.53 -14.91 9.15
C ALA A 166 2.19 -13.53 9.18
N HIS A 167 2.28 -12.85 8.05
CA HIS A 167 2.76 -11.45 7.99
C HIS A 167 1.76 -10.40 8.56
N MET A 168 0.59 -10.83 9.04
CA MET A 168 -0.32 -10.02 9.85
C MET A 168 -0.03 -10.12 11.36
N ALA A 169 1.09 -10.71 11.75
CA ALA A 169 1.51 -10.89 13.13
C ALA A 169 1.66 -9.56 13.88
N ILE A 170 1.31 -9.59 15.16
CA ILE A 170 1.68 -8.56 16.14
C ILE A 170 2.78 -9.10 17.07
N PRO A 171 3.52 -8.22 17.77
CA PRO A 171 4.58 -8.67 18.67
C PRO A 171 4.11 -9.69 19.69
N GLY A 172 4.84 -10.82 19.83
CA GLY A 172 4.55 -11.88 20.77
C GLY A 172 3.77 -13.08 20.21
N GLU A 173 3.36 -13.05 18.94
CA GLU A 173 2.66 -14.17 18.28
C GLU A 173 3.66 -15.17 17.65
N VAL A 174 4.39 -15.92 18.50
CA VAL A 174 5.44 -16.86 18.10
C VAL A 174 4.95 -17.91 17.07
N VAL A 175 3.71 -18.32 17.15
CA VAL A 175 3.10 -19.27 16.18
C VAL A 175 3.18 -18.74 14.76
N LEU A 176 3.05 -17.43 14.57
CA LEU A 176 3.14 -16.81 13.25
C LEU A 176 4.59 -16.65 12.78
N ASP A 177 5.55 -16.47 13.69
CA ASP A 177 6.98 -16.49 13.34
C ASP A 177 7.42 -17.90 12.87
N ASP A 178 6.93 -18.95 13.55
CA ASP A 178 7.10 -20.35 13.14
C ASP A 178 6.47 -20.58 11.74
N ALA A 179 5.24 -20.04 11.53
CA ALA A 179 4.55 -20.15 10.25
C ALA A 179 5.31 -19.48 9.10
N ILE A 180 5.89 -18.30 9.33
CA ILE A 180 6.73 -17.61 8.33
C ILE A 180 7.92 -18.46 7.96
N THR A 181 8.62 -19.01 8.97
CA THR A 181 9.84 -19.84 8.77
C THR A 181 9.51 -21.10 7.97
N PHE A 182 8.46 -21.83 8.38
CA PHE A 182 7.98 -23.04 7.71
C PHE A 182 7.58 -22.74 6.25
N ALA A 183 6.67 -21.79 6.08
CA ALA A 183 6.10 -21.49 4.78
C ALA A 183 7.17 -20.96 3.80
N ARG A 184 8.07 -20.07 4.25
CA ARG A 184 9.16 -19.56 3.42
C ARG A 184 10.05 -20.68 2.89
N GLY A 185 10.50 -21.60 3.75
CA GLY A 185 11.35 -22.72 3.35
C GLY A 185 10.72 -23.60 2.28
N HIS A 186 9.41 -23.92 2.46
CA HIS A 186 8.68 -24.75 1.49
C HIS A 186 8.37 -24.02 0.18
N LEU A 187 8.04 -22.74 0.21
CA LEU A 187 7.81 -21.94 -0.99
C LEU A 187 9.07 -21.78 -1.82
N GLU A 188 10.23 -21.53 -1.19
CA GLU A 188 11.53 -21.46 -1.86
C GLU A 188 11.89 -22.80 -2.53
N ALA A 189 11.71 -23.92 -1.82
CA ALA A 189 12.00 -25.27 -2.33
C ALA A 189 11.07 -25.71 -3.48
N ASN A 190 9.82 -25.20 -3.51
CA ASN A 190 8.80 -25.61 -4.47
C ASN A 190 8.57 -24.61 -5.61
N LYS A 191 9.12 -23.40 -5.56
CA LYS A 191 8.96 -22.34 -6.57
C LYS A 191 9.20 -22.82 -8.01
N GLY A 192 10.18 -23.72 -8.21
CA GLY A 192 10.49 -24.29 -9.52
C GLY A 192 9.55 -25.37 -10.02
N LYS A 193 8.67 -25.92 -9.15
CA LYS A 193 7.79 -27.04 -9.45
C LYS A 193 6.35 -26.66 -9.72
N VAL A 194 5.97 -25.44 -9.33
CA VAL A 194 4.61 -24.91 -9.54
C VAL A 194 4.48 -24.20 -10.88
N ARG A 195 3.27 -24.20 -11.42
CA ARG A 195 2.94 -23.53 -12.69
C ARG A 195 2.44 -22.11 -12.44
N SER A 196 2.51 -21.26 -13.50
CA SER A 196 1.84 -19.97 -13.54
C SER A 196 0.32 -20.14 -13.37
N PRO A 197 -0.38 -19.17 -12.73
CA PRO A 197 0.13 -17.93 -12.16
C PRO A 197 0.71 -18.07 -10.73
N LEU A 198 0.48 -19.22 -10.05
CA LEU A 198 0.91 -19.42 -8.67
C LEU A 198 2.44 -19.26 -8.47
N LYS A 199 3.24 -19.60 -9.47
CA LYS A 199 4.69 -19.41 -9.45
C LYS A 199 5.08 -17.94 -9.30
N GLU A 200 4.45 -17.05 -10.03
CA GLU A 200 4.68 -15.61 -10.00
C GLU A 200 4.20 -15.02 -8.67
N GLN A 201 3.04 -15.47 -8.16
CA GLN A 201 2.51 -15.08 -6.85
C GLN A 201 3.47 -15.46 -5.71
N ILE A 202 4.00 -16.68 -5.71
CA ILE A 202 5.01 -17.13 -4.75
C ILE A 202 6.28 -16.27 -4.86
N SER A 203 6.73 -15.99 -6.07
CA SER A 203 7.93 -15.19 -6.31
C SER A 203 7.80 -13.80 -5.68
N ARG A 204 6.68 -13.11 -5.94
CA ARG A 204 6.39 -11.80 -5.38
C ARG A 204 6.28 -11.83 -3.85
N ALA A 205 5.56 -12.82 -3.32
CA ALA A 205 5.35 -12.93 -1.88
C ALA A 205 6.67 -13.17 -1.12
N LEU A 206 7.61 -13.92 -1.69
CA LEU A 206 8.94 -14.15 -1.11
C LEU A 206 9.81 -12.88 -1.13
N ASP A 207 9.64 -12.01 -2.12
CA ASP A 207 10.32 -10.72 -2.19
C ASP A 207 9.68 -9.73 -1.20
N ILE A 208 8.38 -9.53 -1.28
CA ILE A 208 7.60 -8.69 -0.36
C ILE A 208 6.25 -9.37 -0.11
N ALA A 209 6.02 -9.79 1.13
CA ALA A 209 4.77 -10.44 1.52
C ALA A 209 3.54 -9.56 1.23
N LEU A 210 2.44 -10.19 0.80
CA LEU A 210 1.22 -9.52 0.34
C LEU A 210 0.72 -8.37 1.25
N PRO A 211 0.65 -8.51 2.61
CA PRO A 211 0.20 -7.43 3.47
C PRO A 211 1.11 -6.17 3.46
N ARG A 212 2.33 -6.29 2.94
CA ARG A 212 3.32 -5.19 2.83
C ARG A 212 3.51 -4.74 1.40
N PHE A 213 2.89 -5.42 0.43
CA PHE A 213 3.03 -5.10 -0.98
C PHE A 213 2.10 -3.95 -1.37
N THR A 214 2.54 -3.10 -2.30
CA THR A 214 1.74 -1.95 -2.75
C THR A 214 0.51 -2.43 -3.50
N ARG A 215 -0.69 -2.10 -3.02
CA ARG A 215 -1.97 -2.59 -3.56
C ARG A 215 -2.12 -2.38 -5.07
N ARG A 216 -1.77 -1.20 -5.59
CA ARG A 216 -1.85 -0.91 -7.03
C ARG A 216 -0.93 -1.79 -7.88
N LEU A 217 0.24 -2.13 -7.38
CA LEU A 217 1.16 -3.04 -8.07
C LEU A 217 0.63 -4.48 -8.03
N GLU A 218 0.07 -4.90 -6.88
CA GLU A 218 -0.59 -6.21 -6.78
C GLU A 218 -1.75 -6.31 -7.76
N THR A 219 -2.63 -5.33 -7.82
CA THR A 219 -3.75 -5.29 -8.77
C THR A 219 -3.26 -5.37 -10.22
N MET A 220 -2.17 -4.70 -10.56
CA MET A 220 -1.59 -4.76 -11.91
C MET A 220 -1.15 -6.18 -12.28
N HIS A 221 -0.49 -6.88 -11.36
CA HIS A 221 -0.08 -8.27 -11.56
C HIS A 221 -1.27 -9.21 -11.58
N TYR A 222 -2.17 -9.08 -10.61
CA TYR A 222 -3.30 -9.99 -10.48
C TYR A 222 -4.29 -9.89 -11.65
N ILE A 223 -4.53 -8.72 -12.22
CA ILE A 223 -5.33 -8.56 -13.45
C ILE A 223 -4.76 -9.41 -14.63
N ALA A 224 -3.43 -9.52 -14.71
CA ALA A 224 -2.77 -10.30 -15.76
C ALA A 224 -2.75 -11.81 -15.46
N GLU A 225 -2.91 -12.19 -14.20
CA GLU A 225 -2.89 -13.56 -13.71
C GLU A 225 -4.30 -14.16 -13.67
N TYR A 226 -5.29 -13.35 -13.34
CA TYR A 226 -6.67 -13.78 -13.12
C TYR A 226 -7.33 -14.37 -14.36
N ASP A 227 -7.01 -13.90 -15.56
CA ASP A 227 -7.52 -14.46 -16.80
C ASP A 227 -6.85 -15.79 -17.21
N GLN A 228 -5.82 -16.23 -16.50
CA GLN A 228 -5.16 -17.51 -16.66
C GLN A 228 -5.72 -18.60 -15.73
N GLU A 229 -6.60 -18.23 -14.81
CA GLU A 229 -7.28 -19.19 -13.96
C GLU A 229 -8.33 -19.99 -14.76
N GLU A 230 -8.50 -21.27 -14.41
CA GLU A 230 -9.46 -22.16 -15.13
C GLU A 230 -10.90 -21.64 -15.06
N THR A 231 -11.22 -20.96 -13.96
CA THR A 231 -12.55 -20.36 -13.75
C THR A 231 -12.38 -18.93 -13.25
N TYR A 232 -12.63 -17.96 -14.09
CA TYR A 232 -12.62 -16.55 -13.70
C TYR A 232 -13.93 -15.85 -14.12
N ASP A 233 -14.30 -14.80 -13.39
CA ASP A 233 -15.47 -13.99 -13.70
C ASP A 233 -15.09 -12.88 -14.70
N HIS A 234 -15.59 -13.01 -15.92
CA HIS A 234 -15.35 -12.04 -16.99
C HIS A 234 -15.81 -10.62 -16.64
N MET A 235 -16.91 -10.48 -15.85
CA MET A 235 -17.43 -9.17 -15.46
C MET A 235 -16.49 -8.50 -14.46
N LEU A 236 -15.97 -9.27 -13.50
CA LEU A 236 -14.98 -8.76 -12.54
C LEU A 236 -13.70 -8.34 -13.23
N LEU A 237 -13.20 -9.15 -14.17
CA LEU A 237 -11.99 -8.83 -14.91
C LEU A 237 -12.17 -7.59 -15.80
N GLU A 238 -13.29 -7.47 -16.52
CA GLU A 238 -13.59 -6.27 -17.31
C GLU A 238 -13.67 -5.03 -16.43
N LEU A 239 -14.39 -5.12 -15.30
CA LEU A 239 -14.51 -4.03 -14.35
C LEU A 239 -13.15 -3.62 -13.76
N ALA A 240 -12.33 -4.60 -13.38
CA ALA A 240 -10.98 -4.35 -12.85
C ALA A 240 -10.08 -3.64 -13.86
N ARG A 241 -10.09 -4.06 -15.12
CA ARG A 241 -9.34 -3.42 -16.21
C ARG A 241 -9.79 -1.98 -16.43
N LEU A 242 -11.10 -1.71 -16.41
CA LEU A 242 -11.66 -0.37 -16.56
C LEU A 242 -11.27 0.51 -15.36
N ASN A 243 -11.49 0.04 -14.15
CA ASN A 243 -11.15 0.76 -12.91
C ASN A 243 -9.64 1.07 -12.85
N PHE A 244 -8.79 0.08 -13.14
CA PHE A 244 -7.35 0.28 -13.16
C PHE A 244 -6.93 1.36 -14.16
N ASN A 245 -7.52 1.36 -15.37
CA ASN A 245 -7.19 2.35 -16.39
C ASN A 245 -7.71 3.75 -16.03
N LEU A 246 -8.92 3.88 -15.49
CA LEU A 246 -9.48 5.17 -15.05
C LEU A 246 -8.59 5.81 -13.98
N VAL A 247 -8.23 5.06 -12.95
CA VAL A 247 -7.34 5.54 -11.88
C VAL A 247 -5.95 5.86 -12.42
N ARG A 248 -5.40 5.06 -13.35
CA ARG A 248 -4.11 5.34 -13.99
C ARG A 248 -4.13 6.65 -14.77
N ILE A 249 -5.19 6.91 -15.53
CA ILE A 249 -5.35 8.18 -16.28
C ILE A 249 -5.36 9.37 -15.32
N LEU A 250 -6.09 9.27 -14.21
CA LEU A 250 -6.14 10.29 -13.18
C LEU A 250 -4.76 10.53 -12.58
N HIS A 251 -4.08 9.46 -12.13
CA HIS A 251 -2.74 9.57 -11.54
C HIS A 251 -1.72 10.23 -12.49
N LEU A 252 -1.74 9.89 -13.77
CA LEU A 252 -0.85 10.53 -14.75
C LEU A 252 -1.17 12.01 -14.96
N LYS A 253 -2.44 12.40 -14.92
CA LYS A 253 -2.88 13.80 -14.98
C LYS A 253 -2.41 14.57 -13.75
N GLU A 254 -2.57 14.01 -12.57
CA GLU A 254 -2.11 14.59 -11.30
C GLU A 254 -0.59 14.74 -11.28
N LEU A 255 0.15 13.71 -11.65
CA LEU A 255 1.62 13.75 -11.68
C LEU A 255 2.14 14.80 -12.68
N LYS A 256 1.51 14.94 -13.85
CA LYS A 256 1.84 16.01 -14.78
C LYS A 256 1.62 17.40 -14.15
N ALA A 257 0.49 17.59 -13.48
CA ALA A 257 0.18 18.86 -12.81
C ALA A 257 1.18 19.18 -11.68
N LEU A 258 1.57 18.17 -10.88
CA LEU A 258 2.57 18.30 -9.84
C LEU A 258 3.97 18.59 -10.40
N SER A 259 4.38 17.93 -11.47
CA SER A 259 5.66 18.15 -12.11
C SER A 259 5.77 19.56 -12.69
N LEU A 260 4.68 20.08 -13.28
CA LEU A 260 4.60 21.47 -13.75
C LEU A 260 4.68 22.46 -12.59
N TRP A 261 3.90 22.23 -11.52
CA TRP A 261 3.90 23.06 -10.32
C TRP A 261 5.30 23.10 -9.67
N TRP A 262 5.94 21.95 -9.52
CA TRP A 262 7.29 21.86 -8.94
C TRP A 262 8.32 22.61 -9.77
N ARG A 263 8.30 22.44 -11.08
CA ARG A 263 9.19 23.14 -12.00
C ARG A 263 9.04 24.67 -11.92
N ASP A 264 7.81 25.16 -11.81
CA ASP A 264 7.54 26.60 -11.71
C ASP A 264 7.96 27.14 -10.33
N LEU A 265 7.73 26.38 -9.25
CA LEU A 265 8.24 26.69 -7.91
C LEU A 265 9.76 26.76 -7.91
N TYR A 266 10.43 25.74 -8.45
CA TYR A 266 11.89 25.65 -8.49
C TYR A 266 12.53 26.83 -9.23
N LYS A 267 11.96 27.28 -10.34
CA LYS A 267 12.39 28.48 -11.06
C LYS A 267 12.23 29.76 -10.23
N THR A 268 11.18 29.83 -9.44
CA THR A 268 10.84 31.01 -8.62
C THR A 268 11.77 31.11 -7.41
N VAL A 269 11.96 30.01 -6.69
CA VAL A 269 12.77 30.02 -5.45
C VAL A 269 14.28 30.00 -5.72
N LYS A 270 14.70 29.56 -6.90
CA LYS A 270 16.12 29.52 -7.33
C LYS A 270 17.04 28.79 -6.34
N LEU A 271 16.60 27.65 -5.85
CA LEU A 271 17.37 26.82 -4.92
C LEU A 271 17.99 25.62 -5.65
N PRO A 272 19.12 25.79 -6.35
CA PRO A 272 19.69 24.78 -7.26
C PRO A 272 20.26 23.56 -6.55
N TYR A 273 20.34 23.60 -5.22
CA TYR A 273 20.77 22.50 -4.38
C TYR A 273 19.63 21.54 -3.99
N ALA A 274 18.37 21.96 -4.13
CA ALA A 274 17.24 21.15 -3.74
C ALA A 274 17.03 19.98 -4.71
N ARG A 275 16.76 18.81 -4.16
CA ARG A 275 16.50 17.59 -4.96
C ARG A 275 15.14 17.66 -5.65
N ASP A 276 15.09 17.32 -6.92
CA ASP A 276 13.82 17.05 -7.60
C ASP A 276 13.40 15.60 -7.33
N ARG A 277 12.44 15.43 -6.42
CA ARG A 277 11.89 14.15 -5.98
C ARG A 277 10.36 14.08 -6.13
N MET A 278 9.79 14.96 -6.96
CA MET A 278 8.32 15.06 -7.06
C MET A 278 7.66 13.77 -7.53
N VAL A 279 8.30 13.03 -8.43
CA VAL A 279 7.78 11.75 -8.93
C VAL A 279 7.80 10.68 -7.83
N GLU A 280 8.89 10.58 -7.10
CA GLU A 280 9.05 9.63 -5.99
C GLU A 280 8.08 9.95 -4.84
N ILE A 281 7.93 11.23 -4.50
CA ILE A 281 6.97 11.69 -3.49
C ILE A 281 5.54 11.36 -3.90
N TYR A 282 5.19 11.58 -5.16
CA TYR A 282 3.88 11.24 -5.67
C TYR A 282 3.65 9.72 -5.66
N PHE A 283 4.66 8.92 -5.98
CA PHE A 283 4.58 7.46 -5.89
C PHE A 283 4.29 7.01 -4.44
N TRP A 284 4.96 7.56 -3.44
CA TRP A 284 4.66 7.27 -2.03
C TRP A 284 3.23 7.65 -1.66
N THR A 285 2.78 8.79 -2.14
CA THR A 285 1.40 9.25 -1.91
C THR A 285 0.38 8.28 -2.51
N CYS A 286 0.62 7.78 -3.73
CA CYS A 286 -0.20 6.74 -4.35
C CYS A 286 -0.16 5.40 -3.61
N GLY A 287 0.94 5.10 -2.92
CA GLY A 287 1.04 3.92 -2.06
C GLY A 287 0.09 3.95 -0.86
N MET A 288 -0.25 5.15 -0.39
CA MET A 288 -1.14 5.37 0.75
C MET A 288 -2.59 5.66 0.33
N LEU A 289 -2.77 6.46 -0.71
CA LEU A 289 -4.06 7.03 -1.16
C LEU A 289 -4.19 6.82 -2.66
N HIS A 290 -4.59 5.61 -3.10
CA HIS A 290 -4.58 5.31 -4.54
C HIS A 290 -5.95 5.51 -5.23
N GLU A 291 -7.04 5.53 -4.48
CA GLU A 291 -8.39 5.62 -5.01
C GLU A 291 -8.69 7.01 -5.60
N GLU A 292 -9.67 7.07 -6.53
CA GLU A 292 -10.07 8.29 -7.20
C GLU A 292 -10.58 9.37 -6.23
N GLU A 293 -11.31 8.97 -5.21
CA GLU A 293 -11.92 9.87 -4.20
C GLU A 293 -10.89 10.67 -3.38
N TYR A 294 -9.63 10.17 -3.30
CA TYR A 294 -8.56 10.85 -2.56
C TYR A 294 -7.68 11.75 -3.43
N SER A 295 -8.11 12.13 -4.63
CA SER A 295 -7.35 12.96 -5.56
C SER A 295 -6.84 14.26 -4.92
N ASP A 296 -7.71 15.02 -4.27
CA ASP A 296 -7.35 16.30 -3.63
C ASP A 296 -6.39 16.10 -2.46
N ALA A 297 -6.62 15.08 -1.63
CA ALA A 297 -5.74 14.71 -0.53
C ALA A 297 -4.35 14.30 -1.05
N ARG A 298 -4.30 13.50 -2.12
CA ARG A 298 -3.06 13.09 -2.79
C ARG A 298 -2.26 14.27 -3.30
N MET A 299 -2.92 15.21 -3.99
CA MET A 299 -2.30 16.41 -4.53
C MET A 299 -1.76 17.33 -3.44
N LEU A 300 -2.53 17.52 -2.36
CA LEU A 300 -2.11 18.32 -1.21
C LEU A 300 -0.91 17.67 -0.50
N PHE A 301 -0.99 16.37 -0.24
CA PHE A 301 0.05 15.61 0.44
C PHE A 301 1.37 15.65 -0.35
N ALA A 302 1.32 15.40 -1.66
CA ALA A 302 2.50 15.44 -2.52
C ALA A 302 3.16 16.83 -2.53
N LYS A 303 2.38 17.91 -2.60
CA LYS A 303 2.90 19.28 -2.52
C LYS A 303 3.55 19.56 -1.16
N THR A 304 2.90 19.15 -0.07
CA THR A 304 3.42 19.33 1.29
C THR A 304 4.75 18.60 1.45
N PHE A 305 4.83 17.34 1.01
CA PHE A 305 6.08 16.58 1.08
C PHE A 305 7.19 17.15 0.19
N GLY A 306 6.83 17.71 -0.98
CA GLY A 306 7.78 18.44 -1.81
C GLY A 306 8.39 19.64 -1.06
N MET A 307 7.56 20.40 -0.34
CA MET A 307 8.04 21.51 0.50
C MET A 307 8.88 21.03 1.69
N VAL A 308 8.49 19.91 2.32
CA VAL A 308 9.30 19.30 3.41
C VAL A 308 10.66 18.86 2.89
N SER A 309 10.72 18.21 1.72
CA SER A 309 12.00 17.81 1.10
C SER A 309 12.89 19.01 0.79
N LEU A 310 12.32 20.13 0.34
CA LEU A 310 13.04 21.37 0.11
C LEU A 310 13.63 21.93 1.40
N LEU A 311 12.85 21.93 2.48
CA LEU A 311 13.32 22.36 3.81
C LEU A 311 14.42 21.44 4.33
N ASP A 312 14.24 20.12 4.21
CA ASP A 312 15.20 19.09 4.62
C ASP A 312 16.56 19.32 3.95
N ASP A 313 16.60 19.46 2.62
CA ASP A 313 17.82 19.77 1.87
C ASP A 313 18.44 21.11 2.30
N THR A 314 17.62 22.09 2.67
CA THR A 314 18.10 23.39 3.15
C THR A 314 18.77 23.27 4.51
N PHE A 315 18.13 22.59 5.47
CA PHE A 315 18.62 22.49 6.85
C PHE A 315 19.81 21.52 6.96
N ASP A 316 19.76 20.39 6.28
CA ASP A 316 20.73 19.31 6.48
C ASP A 316 22.04 19.52 5.69
N VAL A 317 21.94 20.12 4.51
CA VAL A 317 23.05 20.12 3.55
C VAL A 317 23.55 21.49 3.16
N HIS A 318 22.71 22.51 3.10
CA HIS A 318 23.06 23.78 2.47
C HIS A 318 23.20 24.97 3.40
N ALA A 319 22.26 25.20 4.30
CA ALA A 319 22.23 26.38 5.14
C ALA A 319 23.23 26.32 6.30
N THR A 320 23.77 27.46 6.65
CA THR A 320 24.49 27.62 7.91
C THR A 320 23.54 27.61 9.11
N LEU A 321 24.06 27.35 10.30
CA LEU A 321 23.25 27.34 11.52
C LEU A 321 22.51 28.68 11.74
N GLU A 322 23.17 29.81 11.42
CA GLU A 322 22.56 31.14 11.51
C GLU A 322 21.40 31.32 10.55
N GLU A 323 21.54 30.84 9.29
CA GLU A 323 20.46 30.87 8.30
C GLU A 323 19.31 29.96 8.69
N CYS A 324 19.58 28.76 9.26
CA CYS A 324 18.56 27.87 9.82
C CYS A 324 17.76 28.56 10.92
N HIS A 325 18.43 29.27 11.85
CA HIS A 325 17.75 30.03 12.91
C HIS A 325 16.86 31.13 12.32
N LYS A 326 17.36 31.93 11.36
CA LYS A 326 16.58 32.98 10.68
C LYS A 326 15.35 32.42 9.95
N LEU A 327 15.51 31.28 9.28
CA LEU A 327 14.40 30.61 8.59
C LEU A 327 13.35 30.10 9.59
N THR A 328 13.80 29.48 10.69
CA THR A 328 12.92 29.02 11.78
C THR A 328 12.10 30.17 12.38
N GLU A 329 12.76 31.31 12.68
CA GLU A 329 12.07 32.50 13.21
C GLU A 329 11.05 33.06 12.21
N ALA A 330 11.38 33.05 10.90
CA ALA A 330 10.47 33.50 9.86
C ALA A 330 9.24 32.59 9.77
N MET A 331 9.41 31.28 9.87
CA MET A 331 8.32 30.31 9.86
C MET A 331 7.43 30.46 11.10
N GLN A 332 8.01 30.67 12.29
CA GLN A 332 7.26 30.90 13.52
C GLN A 332 6.42 32.18 13.44
N ARG A 333 6.99 33.27 12.90
CA ARG A 333 6.25 34.54 12.68
C ARG A 333 5.07 34.31 11.72
N TYR A 334 5.26 33.58 10.62
CA TYR A 334 4.20 33.28 9.68
C TYR A 334 3.10 32.42 10.30
N ALA A 335 3.46 31.38 11.05
CA ALA A 335 2.50 30.54 11.77
C ALA A 335 1.67 31.35 12.79
N SER A 336 2.29 32.31 13.48
CA SER A 336 1.60 33.23 14.40
C SER A 336 0.61 34.12 13.66
N ILE A 337 0.97 34.69 12.51
CA ILE A 337 0.11 35.53 11.68
C ILE A 337 -1.10 34.71 11.17
N VAL A 338 -0.87 33.49 10.67
CA VAL A 338 -1.96 32.60 10.21
C VAL A 338 -2.91 32.21 11.33
N SER A 339 -2.37 31.98 12.54
CA SER A 339 -3.19 31.70 13.72
C SER A 339 -4.05 32.88 14.12
N ILE A 340 -3.49 34.10 14.11
CA ILE A 340 -4.23 35.36 14.38
C ILE A 340 -5.34 35.55 13.32
N TYR A 341 -5.01 35.35 12.04
CA TYR A 341 -5.99 35.46 10.96
C TYR A 341 -7.16 34.47 11.13
N LYS A 342 -6.87 33.20 11.47
CA LYS A 342 -7.91 32.20 11.76
C LYS A 342 -8.79 32.60 12.96
N ILE A 343 -8.20 33.20 14.00
CA ILE A 343 -8.96 33.68 15.16
C ILE A 343 -9.87 34.83 14.75
N ILE A 344 -9.35 35.82 14.01
CA ILE A 344 -10.13 36.96 13.53
C ILE A 344 -11.30 36.49 12.65
N THR A 345 -11.02 35.61 11.69
CA THR A 345 -12.06 35.07 10.78
C THR A 345 -13.14 34.29 11.53
N ARG A 346 -12.79 33.62 12.62
CA ARG A 346 -13.73 32.81 13.40
C ARG A 346 -14.62 33.64 14.33
N TYR A 347 -14.15 34.83 14.75
CA TYR A 347 -14.84 35.63 15.77
C TYR A 347 -15.38 36.98 15.26
N ILE A 348 -15.04 37.39 14.04
CA ILE A 348 -15.44 38.68 13.48
C ILE A 348 -16.29 38.53 12.20
N LEU A 349 -16.23 37.41 11.50
CA LEU A 349 -17.10 37.01 10.38
C LEU A 349 -18.00 35.85 10.77
#